data_48bc438e1e40202f0e075dfb89e04e45
#
_entry.id   48bc438e1e40202f0e075dfb89e04e45
#
_cell.length_a   1.000
_cell.length_b   1.000
_cell.length_c   1.000
_cell.angle_alpha   90.00
_cell.angle_beta   90.00
_cell.angle_gamma   90.00
#
_symmetry.space_group_name_H-M   'P 1'
#
loop_
_entity.id
_entity.type
_entity.pdbx_description
1 polymer ?
#
loop_
_entity_poly.entity_id
_entity_poly.type
_entity_poly.pdbx_seq_one_letter_code
_entity_poly.pdbx_strand_id
1 'polypeptide(L)'
;MKQFFKFVFASFFGMMLFSIVTGLFALFTIVGMIASQDTTKEPEDNSVLVLNLSGQMSERSENNFLSQLQGTQINSLGLDDMLEGIRKAKDNDKIKGIYIEAGGFASDSYASMQALRKALLDFKKSRKWIIAYADTYTQGTYYLLSVADKVYLNPQGQIDWHGLASEPVFIKDLLAKFGVKMQVVKVGAYKSATEMFTGDKMSDANREQTSAYLNSIWGNITKEVGASRGLSVAQLNAYADSMITFADPQEYVKLKFVDGLVYTDQIKGIVKKQLGIETDKDINQVTIADMVNTEDKNQGDKENEVAVYYAYGDIVDGVVGGLFSQGHQIDAQVVCKDLEKLAKDKDVKAVVIRVSSGGGSAYASEQIWHQIMELKKLKPVVVSMGGMAASGGYYMSAPANWIVAEPTTITGSIGIFGMFPDVSGLLREKLGLKFDEVKTNKYSDFGTRAHPFTEEEMSYLSQYVNRGYKLFRHRVAEGRKMTEEQVEKVAQGHVFTGQDAQKIGLVDQLGGLDVAVAKAAQLAKLPNHRTCAYPKEPNFLEQMMEQTNPNNYLSEQLRANLGDYYEPFTLLKTIDQQSAIQARLPFYPNIH
;
A
#
# COMPACT_ATOMS: atom_id res chain seq x y z
N MET A 1 -6.64 -50.66 -42.86
CA MET A 1 -6.32 -50.23 -41.49
C MET A 1 -4.88 -49.70 -41.33
N LYS A 2 -3.80 -50.39 -41.73
CA LYS A 2 -2.41 -49.90 -41.59
C LYS A 2 -2.13 -48.52 -42.24
N GLN A 3 -2.69 -48.24 -43.43
CA GLN A 3 -2.52 -46.94 -44.09
C GLN A 3 -3.30 -45.81 -43.39
N PHE A 4 -4.49 -46.10 -42.87
CA PHE A 4 -5.29 -45.12 -42.13
C PHE A 4 -4.53 -44.61 -40.86
N PHE A 5 -4.00 -45.53 -40.07
CA PHE A 5 -3.21 -45.16 -38.89
C PHE A 5 -1.93 -44.39 -39.25
N LYS A 6 -1.27 -44.72 -40.38
CA LYS A 6 -0.12 -43.93 -40.85
C LYS A 6 -0.50 -42.45 -41.13
N PHE A 7 -1.64 -42.22 -41.77
CA PHE A 7 -2.09 -40.85 -42.05
C PHE A 7 -2.52 -40.10 -40.75
N VAL A 8 -3.20 -40.78 -39.84
CA VAL A 8 -3.56 -40.22 -38.54
C VAL A 8 -2.33 -39.80 -37.74
N PHE A 9 -1.33 -40.68 -37.65
CA PHE A 9 -0.06 -40.38 -36.96
C PHE A 9 0.71 -39.25 -37.68
N ALA A 10 0.78 -39.26 -39.01
CA ALA A 10 1.43 -38.19 -39.77
C ALA A 10 0.74 -36.83 -39.56
N SER A 11 -0.60 -36.76 -39.55
CA SER A 11 -1.34 -35.55 -39.25
C SER A 11 -1.17 -35.10 -37.81
N PHE A 12 -1.16 -36.03 -36.86
CA PHE A 12 -0.92 -35.72 -35.45
C PHE A 12 0.48 -35.13 -35.24
N PHE A 13 1.52 -35.76 -35.79
CA PHE A 13 2.89 -35.22 -35.71
C PHE A 13 3.05 -33.93 -36.47
N GLY A 14 2.37 -33.74 -37.60
CA GLY A 14 2.33 -32.47 -38.35
C GLY A 14 1.72 -31.34 -37.55
N MET A 15 0.56 -31.57 -36.91
CA MET A 15 -0.06 -30.58 -36.01
C MET A 15 0.78 -30.29 -34.78
N MET A 16 1.37 -31.29 -34.17
CA MET A 16 2.27 -31.12 -33.02
C MET A 16 3.51 -30.30 -33.39
N LEU A 17 4.14 -30.60 -34.54
CA LEU A 17 5.30 -29.84 -35.02
C LEU A 17 4.92 -28.39 -35.35
N PHE A 18 3.77 -28.19 -36.01
CA PHE A 18 3.22 -26.86 -36.31
C PHE A 18 2.98 -26.07 -35.01
N SER A 19 2.36 -26.68 -34.00
CA SER A 19 2.11 -26.05 -32.69
C SER A 19 3.41 -25.67 -31.99
N ILE A 20 4.44 -26.54 -32.03
CA ILE A 20 5.76 -26.25 -31.46
C ILE A 20 6.43 -25.08 -32.20
N VAL A 21 6.44 -25.09 -33.54
CA VAL A 21 7.05 -24.03 -34.34
C VAL A 21 6.34 -22.70 -34.13
N THR A 22 5.00 -22.70 -34.11
CA THR A 22 4.19 -21.50 -33.86
C THR A 22 4.41 -20.98 -32.42
N GLY A 23 4.49 -21.89 -31.44
CA GLY A 23 4.79 -21.55 -30.05
C GLY A 23 6.18 -20.93 -29.89
N LEU A 24 7.20 -21.50 -30.55
CA LEU A 24 8.56 -20.95 -30.57
C LEU A 24 8.60 -19.58 -31.24
N PHE A 25 7.91 -19.42 -32.37
CA PHE A 25 7.83 -18.14 -33.06
C PHE A 25 7.15 -17.06 -32.21
N ALA A 26 6.03 -17.41 -31.56
CA ALA A 26 5.37 -16.53 -30.60
C ALA A 26 6.30 -16.15 -29.42
N LEU A 27 7.03 -17.13 -28.89
CA LEU A 27 8.00 -16.91 -27.81
C LEU A 27 9.13 -15.96 -28.26
N PHE A 28 9.72 -16.19 -29.44
CA PHE A 28 10.76 -15.32 -29.97
C PHE A 28 10.23 -13.91 -30.28
N THR A 29 8.99 -13.79 -30.74
CA THR A 29 8.36 -12.48 -30.97
C THR A 29 8.16 -11.73 -29.66
N ILE A 30 7.69 -12.42 -28.61
CA ILE A 30 7.51 -11.86 -27.27
C ILE A 30 8.85 -11.45 -26.67
N VAL A 31 9.86 -12.32 -26.71
CA VAL A 31 11.23 -12.02 -26.24
C VAL A 31 11.83 -10.85 -27.03
N GLY A 32 11.63 -10.79 -28.34
CA GLY A 32 12.07 -9.70 -29.19
C GLY A 32 11.37 -8.36 -28.86
N MET A 33 10.07 -8.37 -28.57
CA MET A 33 9.34 -7.19 -28.11
C MET A 33 9.86 -6.70 -26.74
N ILE A 34 10.09 -7.61 -25.80
CA ILE A 34 10.64 -7.27 -24.47
C ILE A 34 12.04 -6.69 -24.62
N ALA A 35 12.92 -7.33 -25.37
CA ALA A 35 14.28 -6.83 -25.63
C ALA A 35 14.30 -5.48 -26.37
N SER A 36 13.27 -5.17 -27.15
CA SER A 36 13.13 -3.86 -27.80
C SER A 36 12.54 -2.76 -26.89
N GLN A 37 11.85 -3.14 -25.81
CA GLN A 37 11.35 -2.20 -24.79
C GLN A 37 12.44 -1.86 -23.75
N ASP A 38 13.44 -2.71 -23.55
CA ASP A 38 14.55 -2.52 -22.61
C ASP A 38 15.65 -1.55 -23.12
N THR A 39 15.37 -0.71 -24.09
CA THR A 39 16.28 0.37 -24.44
C THR A 39 16.17 1.49 -23.40
N THR A 40 16.87 1.30 -22.27
CA THR A 40 17.07 2.35 -21.28
C THR A 40 17.64 3.57 -21.98
N LYS A 41 16.91 4.68 -21.93
CA LYS A 41 17.38 5.94 -22.49
C LYS A 41 18.35 6.59 -21.49
N GLU A 42 19.62 6.56 -21.81
CA GLU A 42 20.61 7.30 -21.02
C GLU A 42 20.33 8.81 -21.08
N PRO A 43 20.36 9.53 -19.93
CA PRO A 43 20.18 10.97 -19.93
C PRO A 43 21.22 11.67 -20.80
N GLU A 44 20.75 12.50 -21.72
CA GLU A 44 21.59 13.42 -22.51
C GLU A 44 21.74 14.76 -21.77
N ASP A 45 22.70 15.57 -22.20
CA ASP A 45 22.85 16.91 -21.64
C ASP A 45 21.56 17.73 -21.81
N ASN A 46 21.21 18.49 -20.79
CA ASN A 46 20.01 19.33 -20.77
C ASN A 46 18.69 18.54 -20.80
N SER A 47 18.67 17.34 -20.21
CA SER A 47 17.47 16.50 -20.09
C SER A 47 16.53 16.95 -18.96
N VAL A 48 15.27 16.57 -19.09
CA VAL A 48 14.19 16.77 -18.08
C VAL A 48 13.64 15.42 -17.69
N LEU A 49 13.54 15.17 -16.38
CA LEU A 49 12.76 14.05 -15.87
C LEU A 49 11.27 14.37 -15.99
N VAL A 50 10.54 13.55 -16.72
CA VAL A 50 9.08 13.67 -16.89
C VAL A 50 8.36 12.67 -16.00
N LEU A 51 7.53 13.18 -15.11
CA LEU A 51 6.65 12.38 -14.24
C LEU A 51 5.22 12.50 -14.74
N ASN A 52 4.69 11.44 -15.35
CA ASN A 52 3.28 11.34 -15.68
C ASN A 52 2.54 10.69 -14.51
N LEU A 53 1.92 11.49 -13.66
CA LEU A 53 1.15 10.99 -12.52
C LEU A 53 -0.26 10.63 -12.99
N SER A 54 -0.48 9.37 -13.33
CA SER A 54 -1.78 8.80 -13.71
C SER A 54 -1.92 7.39 -13.18
N GLY A 55 -3.16 6.97 -12.86
CA GLY A 55 -3.42 5.65 -12.27
C GLY A 55 -3.19 5.61 -10.77
N GLN A 56 -2.95 4.43 -10.24
CA GLN A 56 -2.81 4.21 -8.80
C GLN A 56 -1.35 3.96 -8.41
N MET A 57 -0.87 4.63 -7.36
CA MET A 57 0.44 4.38 -6.77
C MET A 57 0.33 3.32 -5.69
N SER A 58 1.23 2.33 -5.75
CA SER A 58 1.42 1.26 -4.77
C SER A 58 2.81 1.34 -4.12
N GLU A 59 3.06 0.56 -3.08
CA GLU A 59 4.39 0.51 -2.41
C GLU A 59 5.51 0.09 -3.36
N ARG A 60 5.21 -0.84 -4.28
CA ARG A 60 6.13 -1.30 -5.33
C ARG A 60 5.47 -1.31 -6.69
N SER A 61 6.26 -1.11 -7.73
CA SER A 61 5.79 -1.28 -9.11
C SER A 61 5.40 -2.74 -9.36
N GLU A 62 4.26 -2.93 -10.01
CA GLU A 62 3.82 -4.24 -10.48
C GLU A 62 3.95 -4.28 -12.01
N ASN A 63 4.91 -5.05 -12.50
CA ASN A 63 5.07 -5.32 -13.92
C ASN A 63 4.03 -6.33 -14.38
N ASN A 64 2.86 -5.86 -14.81
CA ASN A 64 1.81 -6.73 -15.34
C ASN A 64 1.93 -6.87 -16.86
N PHE A 65 2.73 -7.86 -17.29
CA PHE A 65 3.03 -8.11 -18.71
C PHE A 65 1.76 -8.33 -19.56
N LEU A 66 0.73 -8.99 -19.02
CA LEU A 66 -0.52 -9.22 -19.75
C LEU A 66 -1.32 -7.93 -19.95
N SER A 67 -1.32 -7.03 -18.98
CA SER A 67 -1.95 -5.71 -19.13
C SER A 67 -1.21 -4.85 -20.17
N GLN A 68 0.11 -4.97 -20.24
CA GLN A 68 0.92 -4.31 -21.29
C GLN A 68 0.58 -4.85 -22.67
N LEU A 69 0.44 -6.17 -22.84
CA LEU A 69 0.07 -6.79 -24.11
C LEU A 69 -1.36 -6.45 -24.55
N GLN A 70 -2.28 -6.25 -23.63
CA GLN A 70 -3.67 -5.93 -23.91
C GLN A 70 -3.93 -4.43 -24.13
N GLY A 71 -2.92 -3.59 -23.96
CA GLY A 71 -3.06 -2.14 -24.06
C GLY A 71 -3.94 -1.52 -22.94
N THR A 72 -4.29 -2.31 -21.94
CA THR A 72 -5.01 -1.89 -20.74
C THR A 72 -3.99 -1.55 -19.65
N GLN A 73 -3.10 -0.60 -19.93
CA GLN A 73 -2.16 -0.14 -18.90
C GLN A 73 -2.94 0.58 -17.80
N ILE A 74 -3.26 -0.14 -16.76
CA ILE A 74 -3.34 0.47 -15.43
C ILE A 74 -1.86 0.69 -15.05
N ASN A 75 -1.34 1.89 -15.26
CA ASN A 75 0.00 2.25 -14.85
C ASN A 75 0.03 2.16 -13.31
N SER A 76 0.51 1.04 -12.78
CA SER A 76 0.84 0.96 -11.37
C SER A 76 2.19 1.62 -11.18
N LEU A 77 2.19 2.82 -10.59
CA LEU A 77 3.42 3.53 -10.24
C LEU A 77 3.92 2.98 -8.90
N GLY A 78 5.11 2.42 -8.87
CA GLY A 78 5.77 2.03 -7.62
C GLY A 78 6.32 3.26 -6.90
N LEU A 79 6.00 3.40 -5.62
CA LEU A 79 6.60 4.44 -4.79
C LEU A 79 8.12 4.26 -4.70
N ASP A 80 8.59 3.02 -4.58
CA ASP A 80 10.02 2.67 -4.56
C ASP A 80 10.75 3.19 -5.80
N ASP A 81 10.25 2.91 -7.00
CA ASP A 81 10.82 3.38 -8.26
C ASP A 81 10.79 4.91 -8.37
N MET A 82 9.69 5.54 -7.95
CA MET A 82 9.57 6.99 -7.98
C MET A 82 10.60 7.66 -7.06
N LEU A 83 10.77 7.14 -5.85
CA LEU A 83 11.75 7.67 -4.89
C LEU A 83 13.18 7.48 -5.42
N GLU A 84 13.49 6.29 -5.96
CA GLU A 84 14.81 5.98 -6.53
C GLU A 84 15.11 6.81 -7.78
N GLY A 85 14.16 6.90 -8.71
CA GLY A 85 14.33 7.70 -9.94
C GLY A 85 14.54 9.19 -9.65
N ILE A 86 13.78 9.77 -8.70
CA ILE A 86 13.95 11.16 -8.27
C ILE A 86 15.32 11.36 -7.59
N ARG A 87 15.74 10.42 -6.74
CA ARG A 87 17.06 10.45 -6.09
C ARG A 87 18.20 10.46 -7.12
N LYS A 88 18.17 9.53 -8.09
CA LYS A 88 19.17 9.48 -9.16
C LYS A 88 19.16 10.72 -10.04
N ALA A 89 17.98 11.25 -10.36
CA ALA A 89 17.84 12.50 -11.11
C ALA A 89 18.43 13.71 -10.37
N LYS A 90 18.31 13.75 -9.03
CA LYS A 90 18.93 14.78 -8.20
C LYS A 90 20.45 14.80 -8.39
N ASP A 91 21.07 13.63 -8.39
CA ASP A 91 22.53 13.47 -8.43
C ASP A 91 23.10 13.45 -9.86
N ASN A 92 22.26 13.46 -10.90
CA ASN A 92 22.69 13.44 -12.30
C ASN A 92 22.75 14.86 -12.90
N ASP A 93 23.94 15.35 -13.23
CA ASP A 93 24.18 16.71 -13.74
C ASP A 93 23.54 17.00 -15.10
N LYS A 94 23.22 15.96 -15.88
CA LYS A 94 22.53 16.08 -17.17
C LYS A 94 21.05 16.44 -17.02
N ILE A 95 20.43 16.09 -15.89
CA ILE A 95 19.04 16.45 -15.56
C ILE A 95 19.01 17.88 -15.03
N LYS A 96 18.20 18.75 -15.68
CA LYS A 96 18.08 20.17 -15.31
C LYS A 96 16.86 20.46 -14.44
N GLY A 97 15.83 19.62 -14.50
CA GLY A 97 14.60 19.79 -13.72
C GLY A 97 13.67 18.60 -13.85
N ILE A 98 12.55 18.70 -13.15
CA ILE A 98 11.42 17.76 -13.23
C ILE A 98 10.22 18.51 -13.82
N TYR A 99 9.61 17.93 -14.85
CA TYR A 99 8.27 18.30 -15.32
C TYR A 99 7.28 17.24 -14.86
N ILE A 100 6.23 17.66 -14.17
CA ILE A 100 5.19 16.77 -13.66
C ILE A 100 3.87 17.10 -14.35
N GLU A 101 3.34 16.15 -15.09
CA GLU A 101 2.00 16.21 -15.64
C GLU A 101 1.08 15.32 -14.79
N ALA A 102 0.12 15.95 -14.13
CA ALA A 102 -0.81 15.24 -13.26
C ALA A 102 -2.13 14.98 -14.00
N GLY A 103 -2.47 13.70 -14.12
CA GLY A 103 -3.76 13.20 -14.59
C GLY A 103 -4.62 12.67 -13.45
N GLY A 104 -5.43 11.67 -13.73
CA GLY A 104 -6.19 10.94 -12.72
C GLY A 104 -5.25 10.06 -11.87
N PHE A 105 -4.65 10.64 -10.85
CA PHE A 105 -3.70 10.00 -9.94
C PHE A 105 -4.31 9.77 -8.57
N ALA A 106 -4.15 8.56 -8.05
CA ALA A 106 -4.50 8.19 -6.68
C ALA A 106 -3.30 7.52 -6.00
N SER A 107 -3.19 7.70 -4.70
CA SER A 107 -2.21 7.05 -3.85
C SER A 107 -2.93 6.13 -2.86
N ASP A 108 -2.25 5.10 -2.41
CA ASP A 108 -2.71 4.23 -1.34
C ASP A 108 -2.86 4.96 0.00
N SER A 109 -2.15 6.07 0.20
CA SER A 109 -2.18 6.82 1.45
C SER A 109 -1.58 8.22 1.34
N TYR A 110 -1.94 9.09 2.28
CA TYR A 110 -1.26 10.39 2.46
C TYR A 110 0.19 10.23 2.92
N ALA A 111 0.55 9.15 3.60
CA ALA A 111 1.95 8.90 4.00
C ALA A 111 2.84 8.61 2.78
N SER A 112 2.34 7.85 1.80
CA SER A 112 3.06 7.62 0.54
C SER A 112 3.22 8.90 -0.27
N MET A 113 2.16 9.73 -0.35
CA MET A 113 2.26 11.06 -0.94
C MET A 113 3.24 11.97 -0.19
N GLN A 114 3.30 11.88 1.14
CA GLN A 114 4.23 12.64 1.97
C GLN A 114 5.69 12.20 1.71
N ALA A 115 5.95 10.91 1.56
CA ALA A 115 7.26 10.40 1.18
C ALA A 115 7.71 10.93 -0.20
N LEU A 116 6.82 10.87 -1.20
CA LEU A 116 7.09 11.41 -2.54
C LEU A 116 7.29 12.93 -2.52
N ARG A 117 6.47 13.67 -1.75
CA ARG A 117 6.61 15.10 -1.55
C ARG A 117 7.98 15.46 -0.95
N LYS A 118 8.45 14.69 0.03
CA LYS A 118 9.79 14.87 0.62
C LYS A 118 10.91 14.63 -0.39
N ALA A 119 10.77 13.62 -1.25
CA ALA A 119 11.73 13.37 -2.33
C ALA A 119 11.82 14.55 -3.31
N LEU A 120 10.67 15.15 -3.67
CA LEU A 120 10.64 16.36 -4.50
C LEU A 120 11.29 17.57 -3.78
N LEU A 121 11.05 17.75 -2.49
CA LEU A 121 11.70 18.80 -1.70
C LEU A 121 13.22 18.58 -1.57
N ASP A 122 13.64 17.31 -1.47
CA ASP A 122 15.07 16.97 -1.45
C ASP A 122 15.73 17.18 -2.82
N PHE A 123 15.03 16.87 -3.91
CA PHE A 123 15.46 17.19 -5.27
C PHE A 123 15.73 18.69 -5.44
N LYS A 124 14.87 19.58 -4.92
CA LYS A 124 15.06 21.04 -4.98
C LYS A 124 16.34 21.53 -4.30
N LYS A 125 16.91 20.78 -3.33
CA LYS A 125 18.20 21.12 -2.71
C LYS A 125 19.35 21.10 -3.72
N SER A 126 19.23 20.40 -4.85
CA SER A 126 20.17 20.46 -5.97
C SER A 126 20.09 21.73 -6.81
N ARG A 127 19.17 22.65 -6.48
CA ARG A 127 18.88 23.90 -7.22
C ARG A 127 18.31 23.66 -8.63
N LYS A 128 17.83 22.46 -8.91
CA LYS A 128 17.11 22.12 -10.13
C LYS A 128 15.64 22.46 -9.95
N TRP A 129 14.96 22.86 -11.02
CA TRP A 129 13.58 23.32 -10.97
C TRP A 129 12.58 22.17 -11.03
N ILE A 130 11.38 22.43 -10.51
CA ILE A 130 10.19 21.56 -10.63
C ILE A 130 9.04 22.39 -11.20
N ILE A 131 8.46 21.95 -12.31
CA ILE A 131 7.27 22.53 -12.92
C ILE A 131 6.15 21.47 -12.88
N ALA A 132 4.99 21.83 -12.35
CA ALA A 132 3.79 20.99 -12.31
C ALA A 132 2.68 21.58 -13.16
N TYR A 133 1.95 20.72 -13.88
CA TYR A 133 0.77 21.07 -14.66
C TYR A 133 -0.33 20.02 -14.46
N ALA A 134 -1.57 20.48 -14.42
CA ALA A 134 -2.75 19.60 -14.50
C ALA A 134 -3.92 20.32 -15.17
N ASP A 135 -4.80 19.53 -15.77
CA ASP A 135 -6.14 20.00 -16.14
C ASP A 135 -7.05 20.09 -14.92
N THR A 136 -6.86 19.18 -13.95
CA THR A 136 -7.57 19.19 -12.67
C THR A 136 -6.65 18.62 -11.59
N TYR A 137 -6.59 19.29 -10.45
CA TYR A 137 -5.91 18.77 -9.26
C TYR A 137 -6.92 18.20 -8.28
N THR A 138 -6.81 16.91 -7.95
CA THR A 138 -7.42 16.40 -6.73
C THR A 138 -6.72 17.00 -5.51
N GLN A 139 -7.36 17.00 -4.35
CA GLN A 139 -6.77 17.52 -3.11
C GLN A 139 -5.42 16.86 -2.79
N GLY A 140 -5.32 15.52 -2.95
CA GLY A 140 -4.08 14.78 -2.74
C GLY A 140 -3.00 15.14 -3.75
N THR A 141 -3.35 15.25 -5.03
CA THR A 141 -2.41 15.64 -6.09
C THR A 141 -1.93 17.08 -5.90
N TYR A 142 -2.84 18.00 -5.51
CA TYR A 142 -2.46 19.38 -5.19
C TYR A 142 -1.53 19.43 -3.97
N TYR A 143 -1.82 18.67 -2.91
CA TYR A 143 -0.93 18.56 -1.76
C TYR A 143 0.47 18.14 -2.20
N LEU A 144 0.59 17.08 -2.99
CA LEU A 144 1.87 16.58 -3.50
C LEU A 144 2.63 17.63 -4.31
N LEU A 145 1.95 18.29 -5.26
CA LEU A 145 2.59 19.14 -6.27
C LEU A 145 2.70 20.61 -5.85
N SER A 146 2.10 21.02 -4.75
CA SER A 146 2.25 22.37 -4.21
C SER A 146 3.70 22.75 -3.84
N VAL A 147 4.64 21.79 -3.83
CA VAL A 147 6.09 22.01 -3.64
C VAL A 147 6.80 22.53 -4.89
N ALA A 148 6.20 22.39 -6.08
CA ALA A 148 6.83 22.79 -7.33
C ALA A 148 7.17 24.29 -7.32
N ASP A 149 8.21 24.67 -8.06
CA ASP A 149 8.60 26.07 -8.21
C ASP A 149 7.57 26.84 -9.03
N LYS A 150 6.90 26.12 -9.94
CA LYS A 150 5.75 26.63 -10.71
C LYS A 150 4.66 25.58 -10.76
N VAL A 151 3.46 25.96 -10.36
CA VAL A 151 2.24 25.15 -10.46
C VAL A 151 1.30 25.83 -11.46
N TYR A 152 1.00 25.14 -12.54
CA TYR A 152 0.10 25.63 -13.59
C TYR A 152 -1.17 24.81 -13.63
N LEU A 153 -2.27 25.46 -13.98
CA LEU A 153 -3.59 24.85 -14.15
C LEU A 153 -4.14 25.21 -15.54
N ASN A 154 -4.93 24.34 -16.13
CA ASN A 154 -5.69 24.62 -17.33
C ASN A 154 -6.63 25.84 -17.09
N PRO A 155 -6.82 26.76 -18.06
CA PRO A 155 -7.72 27.90 -17.90
C PRO A 155 -9.19 27.55 -17.62
N GLN A 156 -9.61 26.32 -17.89
CA GLN A 156 -10.92 25.75 -17.53
C GLN A 156 -10.81 24.66 -16.47
N GLY A 157 -9.64 24.58 -15.80
CA GLY A 157 -9.34 23.55 -14.83
C GLY A 157 -9.91 23.84 -13.45
N GLN A 158 -9.76 22.84 -12.57
CA GLN A 158 -10.33 22.88 -11.22
C GLN A 158 -9.32 22.36 -10.20
N ILE A 159 -9.37 22.90 -8.99
CA ILE A 159 -8.63 22.37 -7.83
C ILE A 159 -9.64 21.91 -6.81
N ASP A 160 -9.57 20.62 -6.47
CA ASP A 160 -10.37 20.07 -5.40
C ASP A 160 -9.73 20.40 -4.05
N TRP A 161 -10.48 21.11 -3.18
CA TRP A 161 -10.01 21.56 -1.87
C TRP A 161 -11.17 21.74 -0.91
N HIS A 162 -11.52 20.71 -0.15
CA HIS A 162 -12.72 20.71 0.71
C HIS A 162 -12.52 20.02 2.07
N GLY A 163 -11.30 19.56 2.39
CA GLY A 163 -11.01 18.86 3.65
C GLY A 163 -11.14 17.34 3.54
N LEU A 164 -11.19 16.67 4.68
CA LEU A 164 -11.26 15.21 4.77
C LEU A 164 -12.55 14.78 5.47
N ALA A 165 -13.17 13.75 4.95
CA ALA A 165 -14.32 13.07 5.55
C ALA A 165 -14.07 11.57 5.69
N SER A 166 -14.80 10.92 6.59
CA SER A 166 -14.88 9.46 6.70
C SER A 166 -16.34 9.07 6.88
N GLU A 167 -16.86 8.31 5.93
CA GLU A 167 -18.25 7.85 5.89
C GLU A 167 -18.31 6.31 5.85
N PRO A 168 -18.10 5.64 7.01
CA PRO A 168 -18.15 4.17 7.06
C PRO A 168 -19.56 3.65 6.80
N VAL A 169 -19.65 2.61 6.00
CA VAL A 169 -20.91 1.92 5.69
C VAL A 169 -21.20 0.88 6.76
N PHE A 170 -22.46 0.79 7.21
CA PHE A 170 -22.95 -0.20 8.15
C PHE A 170 -23.88 -1.16 7.42
N ILE A 171 -23.57 -2.46 7.45
CA ILE A 171 -24.25 -3.49 6.65
C ILE A 171 -25.00 -4.52 7.50
N LYS A 172 -25.15 -4.28 8.81
CA LYS A 172 -25.85 -5.16 9.74
C LYS A 172 -27.26 -5.51 9.24
N ASP A 173 -28.06 -4.49 8.87
CA ASP A 173 -29.44 -4.69 8.41
C ASP A 173 -29.50 -5.34 7.03
N LEU A 174 -28.51 -5.07 6.16
CA LEU A 174 -28.38 -5.76 4.88
C LEU A 174 -28.17 -7.27 5.11
N LEU A 175 -27.26 -7.65 5.99
CA LEU A 175 -27.00 -9.05 6.32
C LEU A 175 -28.24 -9.71 6.95
N ALA A 176 -28.92 -9.01 7.84
CA ALA A 176 -30.15 -9.51 8.48
C ALA A 176 -31.26 -9.83 7.45
N LYS A 177 -31.41 -9.03 6.37
CA LYS A 177 -32.35 -9.32 5.28
C LYS A 177 -32.07 -10.66 4.59
N PHE A 178 -30.80 -11.06 4.51
CA PHE A 178 -30.38 -12.36 3.99
C PHE A 178 -30.40 -13.47 5.05
N GLY A 179 -30.78 -13.18 6.29
CA GLY A 179 -30.77 -14.17 7.37
C GLY A 179 -29.37 -14.48 7.90
N VAL A 180 -28.43 -13.54 7.74
CA VAL A 180 -27.06 -13.62 8.25
C VAL A 180 -26.90 -12.66 9.43
N LYS A 181 -26.24 -13.11 10.50
CA LYS A 181 -25.88 -12.30 11.66
C LYS A 181 -24.40 -12.50 11.99
N MET A 182 -23.75 -11.47 12.49
CA MET A 182 -22.36 -11.59 12.92
C MET A 182 -22.29 -11.75 14.44
N GLN A 183 -21.70 -12.85 14.91
CA GLN A 183 -21.33 -13.03 16.31
C GLN A 183 -19.91 -12.55 16.52
N VAL A 184 -19.72 -11.62 17.43
CA VAL A 184 -18.46 -10.91 17.61
C VAL A 184 -17.96 -11.03 19.04
N VAL A 185 -16.70 -11.34 19.19
CA VAL A 185 -15.93 -11.18 20.43
C VAL A 185 -14.83 -10.14 20.16
N LYS A 186 -14.82 -9.04 20.90
CA LYS A 186 -13.78 -8.03 20.78
C LYS A 186 -13.27 -7.60 22.14
N VAL A 187 -12.02 -7.18 22.21
CA VAL A 187 -11.41 -6.58 23.39
C VAL A 187 -10.94 -5.17 23.05
N GLY A 188 -11.34 -4.23 23.91
CA GLY A 188 -11.00 -2.82 23.77
C GLY A 188 -12.10 -1.97 23.14
N ALA A 189 -12.25 -0.75 23.67
CA ALA A 189 -13.30 0.18 23.27
C ALA A 189 -13.14 0.70 21.84
N TYR A 190 -11.89 0.84 21.38
CA TYR A 190 -11.53 1.43 20.08
C TYR A 190 -11.39 0.40 18.95
N LYS A 191 -11.51 -0.92 19.23
CA LYS A 191 -11.45 -1.96 18.18
C LYS A 191 -12.75 -2.01 17.40
N SER A 192 -12.94 -1.07 16.49
CA SER A 192 -14.18 -0.80 15.76
C SER A 192 -14.34 -1.55 14.43
N ALA A 193 -13.38 -2.42 14.04
CA ALA A 193 -13.44 -3.22 12.80
C ALA A 193 -14.76 -4.00 12.62
N THR A 194 -15.40 -4.39 13.72
CA THR A 194 -16.65 -5.17 13.70
C THR A 194 -17.91 -4.32 13.62
N GLU A 195 -17.80 -3.00 13.83
CA GLU A 195 -18.97 -2.12 13.96
C GLU A 195 -19.78 -2.03 12.67
N MET A 196 -19.14 -2.07 11.50
CA MET A 196 -19.83 -2.09 10.23
C MET A 196 -20.81 -3.29 10.08
N PHE A 197 -20.55 -4.39 10.80
CA PHE A 197 -21.35 -5.61 10.75
C PHE A 197 -22.35 -5.72 11.90
N THR A 198 -22.15 -4.98 12.98
CA THR A 198 -22.92 -5.13 14.23
C THR A 198 -23.64 -3.85 14.68
N GLY A 199 -23.20 -2.70 14.17
CA GLY A 199 -23.74 -1.38 14.49
C GLY A 199 -24.60 -0.79 13.39
N ASP A 200 -25.27 0.30 13.73
CA ASP A 200 -26.05 1.14 12.80
C ASP A 200 -25.37 2.51 12.60
N LYS A 201 -24.36 2.81 13.40
CA LYS A 201 -23.54 4.03 13.37
C LYS A 201 -22.22 3.80 14.12
N MET A 202 -21.27 4.70 13.95
CA MET A 202 -20.04 4.69 14.76
C MET A 202 -20.35 4.78 16.25
N SER A 203 -19.63 4.00 17.07
CA SER A 203 -19.56 4.22 18.51
C SER A 203 -18.86 5.56 18.84
N ASP A 204 -19.06 6.08 20.07
CA ASP A 204 -18.39 7.32 20.49
C ASP A 204 -16.87 7.18 20.46
N ALA A 205 -16.31 6.04 20.88
CA ALA A 205 -14.89 5.76 20.81
C ALA A 205 -14.37 5.73 19.36
N ASN A 206 -15.12 5.12 18.43
CA ASN A 206 -14.77 5.12 17.02
C ASN A 206 -14.83 6.53 16.41
N ARG A 207 -15.83 7.32 16.75
CA ARG A 207 -15.96 8.71 16.31
C ARG A 207 -14.81 9.57 16.84
N GLU A 208 -14.43 9.42 18.10
CA GLU A 208 -13.32 10.11 18.74
C GLU A 208 -12.00 9.84 17.98
N GLN A 209 -11.61 8.57 17.81
CA GLN A 209 -10.37 8.22 17.13
C GLN A 209 -10.38 8.64 15.66
N THR A 210 -11.52 8.50 14.96
CA THR A 210 -11.67 8.91 13.56
C THR A 210 -11.46 10.41 13.43
N SER A 211 -12.10 11.21 14.28
CA SER A 211 -11.89 12.65 14.31
C SER A 211 -10.43 13.02 14.61
N ALA A 212 -9.79 12.32 15.53
CA ALA A 212 -8.40 12.57 15.91
C ALA A 212 -7.44 12.36 14.74
N TYR A 213 -7.48 11.20 14.05
CA TYR A 213 -6.57 10.96 12.94
C TYR A 213 -6.88 11.80 11.71
N LEU A 214 -8.16 12.08 11.38
CA LEU A 214 -8.52 12.97 10.28
C LEU A 214 -7.98 14.39 10.51
N ASN A 215 -8.19 14.96 11.71
CA ASN A 215 -7.65 16.27 12.05
C ASN A 215 -6.11 16.28 12.03
N SER A 216 -5.48 15.22 12.47
CA SER A 216 -4.02 15.07 12.44
C SER A 216 -3.48 15.06 11.01
N ILE A 217 -4.09 14.29 10.09
CA ILE A 217 -3.72 14.24 8.67
C ILE A 217 -3.96 15.61 8.01
N TRP A 218 -5.16 16.17 8.17
CA TRP A 218 -5.51 17.48 7.60
C TRP A 218 -4.61 18.62 8.09
N GLY A 219 -4.27 18.60 9.38
CA GLY A 219 -3.33 19.54 9.97
C GLY A 219 -1.93 19.46 9.34
N ASN A 220 -1.44 18.26 9.00
CA ASN A 220 -0.19 18.06 8.27
C ASN A 220 -0.30 18.61 6.84
N ILE A 221 -1.38 18.27 6.10
CA ILE A 221 -1.61 18.73 4.73
C ILE A 221 -1.61 20.27 4.68
N THR A 222 -2.43 20.91 5.49
CA THR A 222 -2.58 22.38 5.50
C THR A 222 -1.29 23.09 5.93
N LYS A 223 -0.56 22.54 6.90
CA LYS A 223 0.74 23.06 7.31
C LYS A 223 1.77 23.01 6.18
N GLU A 224 1.88 21.87 5.50
CA GLU A 224 2.88 21.65 4.45
C GLU A 224 2.55 22.42 3.16
N VAL A 225 1.27 22.46 2.75
CA VAL A 225 0.81 23.31 1.64
C VAL A 225 1.03 24.79 1.96
N GLY A 226 0.66 25.20 3.18
CA GLY A 226 0.87 26.56 3.64
C GLY A 226 2.32 27.00 3.56
N ALA A 227 3.24 26.16 4.01
CA ALA A 227 4.68 26.41 3.93
C ALA A 227 5.18 26.54 2.49
N SER A 228 4.65 25.77 1.55
CA SER A 228 5.07 25.79 0.14
C SER A 228 4.45 26.95 -0.65
N ARG A 229 3.22 27.34 -0.35
CA ARG A 229 2.46 28.36 -1.11
C ARG A 229 2.42 29.72 -0.42
N GLY A 230 3.00 29.85 0.79
CA GLY A 230 2.97 31.09 1.57
C GLY A 230 1.57 31.45 2.07
N LEU A 231 0.78 30.43 2.43
CA LEU A 231 -0.58 30.55 2.96
C LEU A 231 -0.63 30.09 4.42
N SER A 232 -1.45 30.74 5.23
CA SER A 232 -1.68 30.30 6.60
C SER A 232 -2.65 29.11 6.64
N VAL A 233 -2.52 28.27 7.69
CA VAL A 233 -3.46 27.17 7.94
C VAL A 233 -4.90 27.67 8.05
N ALA A 234 -5.11 28.85 8.67
CA ALA A 234 -6.44 29.45 8.79
C ALA A 234 -7.04 29.82 7.42
N GLN A 235 -6.22 30.35 6.49
CA GLN A 235 -6.68 30.66 5.12
C GLN A 235 -7.05 29.36 4.39
N LEU A 236 -6.22 28.31 4.47
CA LEU A 236 -6.48 27.04 3.80
C LEU A 236 -7.75 26.36 4.32
N ASN A 237 -8.04 26.45 5.63
CA ASN A 237 -9.30 25.99 6.19
C ASN A 237 -10.49 26.83 5.69
N ALA A 238 -10.39 28.16 5.71
CA ALA A 238 -11.45 29.03 5.21
C ALA A 238 -11.76 28.78 3.72
N TYR A 239 -10.75 28.48 2.92
CA TYR A 239 -10.93 28.11 1.52
C TYR A 239 -11.64 26.76 1.36
N ALA A 240 -11.32 25.77 2.19
CA ALA A 240 -12.04 24.51 2.21
C ALA A 240 -13.51 24.70 2.58
N ASP A 241 -13.78 25.47 3.64
CA ASP A 241 -15.13 25.78 4.12
C ASP A 241 -15.97 26.61 3.12
N SER A 242 -15.31 27.39 2.26
CA SER A 242 -15.98 28.20 1.22
C SER A 242 -16.17 27.47 -0.11
N MET A 243 -15.83 26.19 -0.18
CA MET A 243 -15.96 25.37 -1.40
C MET A 243 -15.27 26.02 -2.61
N ILE A 244 -14.02 26.46 -2.45
CA ILE A 244 -13.27 27.08 -3.55
C ILE A 244 -13.10 26.15 -4.76
N THR A 245 -13.35 24.86 -4.59
CA THR A 245 -13.37 23.86 -5.66
C THR A 245 -14.20 24.32 -6.88
N PHE A 246 -15.25 25.11 -6.67
CA PHE A 246 -16.10 25.66 -7.73
C PHE A 246 -15.80 27.12 -8.09
N ALA A 247 -14.66 27.66 -7.64
CA ALA A 247 -14.27 29.01 -7.96
C ALA A 247 -13.86 29.15 -9.44
N ASP A 248 -13.94 30.40 -9.97
CA ASP A 248 -13.35 30.71 -11.27
C ASP A 248 -11.84 30.42 -11.23
N PRO A 249 -11.25 29.79 -12.25
CA PRO A 249 -9.82 29.46 -12.25
C PRO A 249 -8.89 30.66 -11.98
N GLN A 250 -9.27 31.89 -12.35
CA GLN A 250 -8.51 33.08 -12.03
C GLN A 250 -8.42 33.36 -10.51
N GLU A 251 -9.40 32.90 -9.73
CA GLU A 251 -9.34 33.02 -8.27
C GLU A 251 -8.22 32.15 -7.69
N TYR A 252 -7.93 30.97 -8.22
CA TYR A 252 -6.81 30.15 -7.75
C TYR A 252 -5.46 30.86 -7.91
N VAL A 253 -5.30 31.67 -8.95
CA VAL A 253 -4.11 32.51 -9.13
C VAL A 253 -4.06 33.61 -8.06
N LYS A 254 -5.17 34.34 -7.83
CA LYS A 254 -5.27 35.39 -6.79
C LYS A 254 -5.06 34.84 -5.39
N LEU A 255 -5.59 33.64 -5.12
CA LEU A 255 -5.46 32.92 -3.85
C LEU A 255 -4.09 32.23 -3.69
N LYS A 256 -3.21 32.32 -4.67
CA LYS A 256 -1.87 31.71 -4.70
C LYS A 256 -1.86 30.19 -4.67
N PHE A 257 -2.95 29.54 -5.08
CA PHE A 257 -2.95 28.09 -5.28
C PHE A 257 -2.09 27.69 -6.47
N VAL A 258 -2.16 28.47 -7.57
CA VAL A 258 -1.35 28.26 -8.78
C VAL A 258 -0.61 29.51 -9.17
N ASP A 259 0.44 29.36 -9.98
CA ASP A 259 1.27 30.44 -10.48
C ASP A 259 0.75 31.03 -11.80
N GLY A 260 -0.15 30.33 -12.48
CA GLY A 260 -0.75 30.78 -13.73
C GLY A 260 -1.66 29.74 -14.36
N LEU A 261 -2.43 30.23 -15.34
CA LEU A 261 -3.32 29.40 -16.15
C LEU A 261 -2.75 29.26 -17.55
N VAL A 262 -2.56 28.03 -18.03
CA VAL A 262 -1.99 27.75 -19.34
C VAL A 262 -2.67 26.52 -19.97
N TYR A 263 -2.81 26.49 -21.28
CA TYR A 263 -3.25 25.30 -22.00
C TYR A 263 -2.10 24.28 -22.15
N THR A 264 -2.43 23.02 -22.36
CA THR A 264 -1.48 21.91 -22.46
C THR A 264 -0.42 22.12 -23.55
N ASP A 265 -0.79 22.73 -24.69
CA ASP A 265 0.15 23.03 -25.77
C ASP A 265 1.18 24.11 -25.39
N GLN A 266 0.82 25.03 -24.50
CA GLN A 266 1.69 26.12 -24.05
C GLN A 266 2.74 25.66 -23.05
N ILE A 267 2.48 24.59 -22.27
CA ILE A 267 3.39 24.15 -21.21
C ILE A 267 4.75 23.71 -21.78
N LYS A 268 4.77 23.10 -22.97
CA LYS A 268 6.04 22.71 -23.64
C LYS A 268 6.93 23.92 -23.91
N GLY A 269 6.31 25.05 -24.32
CA GLY A 269 7.03 26.31 -24.52
C GLY A 269 7.64 26.87 -23.21
N ILE A 270 6.91 26.74 -22.10
CA ILE A 270 7.41 27.14 -20.77
C ILE A 270 8.63 26.29 -20.37
N VAL A 271 8.56 24.96 -20.55
CA VAL A 271 9.67 24.06 -20.26
C VAL A 271 10.87 24.33 -21.17
N LYS A 272 10.66 24.54 -22.48
CA LYS A 272 11.73 24.92 -23.42
C LYS A 272 12.44 26.21 -23.01
N LYS A 273 11.64 27.23 -22.64
CA LYS A 273 12.19 28.50 -22.13
C LYS A 273 13.01 28.30 -20.86
N GLN A 274 12.57 27.45 -19.95
CA GLN A 274 13.29 27.12 -18.71
C GLN A 274 14.62 26.40 -18.98
N LEU A 275 14.68 25.58 -20.04
CA LEU A 275 15.88 24.89 -20.51
C LEU A 275 16.79 25.78 -21.36
N GLY A 276 16.35 26.94 -21.81
CA GLY A 276 17.10 27.81 -22.72
C GLY A 276 17.26 27.24 -24.12
N ILE A 277 16.33 26.39 -24.59
CA ILE A 277 16.34 25.80 -25.94
C ILE A 277 15.38 26.51 -26.87
N GLU A 278 15.68 26.48 -28.17
CA GLU A 278 14.86 27.07 -29.23
C GLU A 278 13.50 26.35 -29.36
N THR A 279 12.50 27.05 -29.86
CA THR A 279 11.11 26.56 -29.90
C THR A 279 10.92 25.40 -30.88
N ASP A 280 11.77 25.27 -31.89
CA ASP A 280 11.76 24.20 -32.90
C ASP A 280 12.51 22.93 -32.47
N LYS A 281 13.33 23.00 -31.39
CA LYS A 281 14.06 21.82 -30.87
C LYS A 281 13.21 21.01 -29.92
N ASP A 282 13.40 19.69 -29.93
CA ASP A 282 12.76 18.79 -28.99
C ASP A 282 13.37 18.85 -27.59
N ILE A 283 12.57 18.51 -26.58
CA ILE A 283 13.03 18.39 -25.19
C ILE A 283 13.58 16.98 -24.99
N ASN A 284 14.83 16.87 -24.54
CA ASN A 284 15.39 15.60 -24.10
C ASN A 284 14.66 15.16 -22.80
N GLN A 285 13.78 14.17 -22.94
CA GLN A 285 12.96 13.64 -21.86
C GLN A 285 13.49 12.29 -21.40
N VAL A 286 13.48 12.09 -20.10
CA VAL A 286 13.74 10.80 -19.46
C VAL A 286 12.58 10.50 -18.50
N THR A 287 12.29 9.22 -18.33
CA THR A 287 11.23 8.72 -17.46
C THR A 287 11.80 8.23 -16.13
N ILE A 288 10.92 7.88 -15.17
CA ILE A 288 11.33 7.21 -13.94
C ILE A 288 12.01 5.88 -14.25
N ALA A 289 11.47 5.08 -15.17
CA ALA A 289 12.05 3.80 -15.56
C ALA A 289 13.47 3.96 -16.14
N ASP A 290 13.68 4.98 -17.00
CA ASP A 290 15.03 5.31 -17.50
C ASP A 290 15.99 5.62 -16.33
N MET A 291 15.53 6.44 -15.37
CA MET A 291 16.37 6.84 -14.23
C MET A 291 16.66 5.66 -13.29
N VAL A 292 15.70 4.80 -13.02
CA VAL A 292 15.89 3.60 -12.18
C VAL A 292 16.93 2.67 -12.80
N ASN A 293 16.93 2.50 -14.12
CA ASN A 293 17.87 1.65 -14.86
C ASN A 293 19.22 2.32 -15.14
N THR A 294 19.36 3.65 -14.94
CA THR A 294 20.64 4.33 -15.05
C THR A 294 21.63 3.82 -13.99
N GLU A 295 22.90 3.69 -14.34
CA GLU A 295 23.95 3.26 -13.41
C GLU A 295 24.03 4.21 -12.20
N ASP A 296 23.94 3.65 -10.99
CA ASP A 296 24.09 4.45 -9.76
C ASP A 296 25.57 4.67 -9.47
N LYS A 297 26.03 5.90 -9.59
CA LYS A 297 27.41 6.30 -9.25
C LYS A 297 27.76 6.11 -7.77
N ASN A 298 26.72 6.01 -6.93
CA ASN A 298 26.84 5.83 -5.48
C ASN A 298 26.50 4.39 -5.06
N GLN A 299 26.72 3.39 -5.92
CA GLN A 299 26.61 1.99 -5.51
C GLN A 299 27.57 1.75 -4.35
N GLY A 300 27.01 1.63 -3.15
CA GLY A 300 27.79 1.34 -1.95
C GLY A 300 28.48 -0.02 -2.02
N ASP A 301 29.20 -0.34 -0.96
CA ASP A 301 29.95 -1.59 -0.83
C ASP A 301 29.02 -2.81 -0.90
N LYS A 302 29.29 -3.72 -1.85
CA LYS A 302 28.49 -4.94 -2.06
C LYS A 302 28.55 -5.93 -0.89
N GLU A 303 29.63 -5.87 -0.10
CA GLU A 303 29.79 -6.72 1.10
C GLU A 303 29.08 -6.13 2.33
N ASN A 304 28.57 -4.90 2.23
CA ASN A 304 27.87 -4.19 3.28
C ASN A 304 26.44 -3.83 2.84
N GLU A 305 25.55 -4.81 2.85
CA GLU A 305 24.18 -4.63 2.40
C GLU A 305 23.21 -4.29 3.55
N VAL A 306 22.36 -3.28 3.34
CA VAL A 306 21.13 -3.05 4.10
C VAL A 306 19.97 -3.61 3.27
N ALA A 307 19.41 -4.72 3.69
CA ALA A 307 18.27 -5.34 3.03
C ALA A 307 16.97 -4.58 3.38
N VAL A 308 16.18 -4.20 2.39
CA VAL A 308 14.83 -3.64 2.57
C VAL A 308 13.82 -4.73 2.22
N TYR A 309 13.18 -5.31 3.22
CA TYR A 309 12.14 -6.32 3.03
C TYR A 309 10.76 -5.67 3.01
N TYR A 310 10.07 -5.73 1.89
CA TYR A 310 8.73 -5.17 1.72
C TYR A 310 7.67 -6.17 2.18
N ALA A 311 6.92 -5.78 3.20
CA ALA A 311 5.79 -6.52 3.78
C ALA A 311 4.52 -5.66 3.68
N TYR A 312 3.69 -5.88 2.64
CA TYR A 312 2.49 -5.08 2.42
C TYR A 312 1.28 -5.96 2.07
N GLY A 313 0.10 -5.45 2.40
CA GLY A 313 -1.16 -6.19 2.27
C GLY A 313 -1.63 -6.85 3.56
N ASP A 314 -2.58 -7.79 3.44
CA ASP A 314 -3.15 -8.53 4.56
C ASP A 314 -2.21 -9.60 5.10
N ILE A 315 -2.13 -9.75 6.42
CA ILE A 315 -1.33 -10.79 7.07
C ILE A 315 -2.12 -12.10 7.12
N VAL A 316 -1.57 -13.15 6.50
CA VAL A 316 -2.20 -14.47 6.37
C VAL A 316 -1.25 -15.59 6.82
N ASP A 317 -1.81 -16.75 7.13
CA ASP A 317 -1.08 -17.98 7.43
C ASP A 317 -1.25 -18.98 6.28
N GLY A 318 -0.37 -18.92 5.31
CA GLY A 318 -0.46 -19.64 4.04
C GLY A 318 -1.29 -18.90 2.98
N VAL A 319 -0.94 -19.13 1.72
CA VAL A 319 -1.64 -18.50 0.59
C VAL A 319 -3.09 -18.93 0.57
N VAL A 320 -4.00 -18.02 0.87
CA VAL A 320 -5.43 -18.23 0.62
C VAL A 320 -5.65 -18.05 -0.88
N GLY A 321 -5.42 -19.12 -1.64
CA GLY A 321 -5.69 -19.13 -3.08
C GLY A 321 -7.18 -19.21 -3.37
N GLY A 322 -7.68 -18.31 -4.21
CA GLY A 322 -9.06 -18.34 -4.69
C GLY A 322 -9.29 -17.24 -5.71
N LEU A 323 -10.39 -17.36 -6.46
CA LEU A 323 -10.83 -16.42 -7.51
C LEU A 323 -10.88 -14.95 -7.06
N PHE A 324 -10.75 -14.67 -5.75
CA PHE A 324 -10.95 -13.39 -5.09
C PHE A 324 -9.87 -13.06 -4.05
N SER A 325 -8.81 -13.88 -3.91
CA SER A 325 -7.64 -13.51 -3.12
C SER A 325 -6.75 -12.64 -4.00
N GLN A 326 -6.87 -11.34 -3.87
CA GLN A 326 -6.08 -10.41 -4.66
C GLN A 326 -5.47 -9.31 -3.82
N GLY A 327 -4.38 -8.85 -4.33
CA GLY A 327 -3.45 -7.96 -3.69
C GLY A 327 -2.29 -8.74 -3.05
N HIS A 328 -1.24 -8.02 -2.77
CA HIS A 328 -0.12 -8.58 -2.03
C HIS A 328 -0.58 -9.02 -0.65
N GLN A 329 -0.11 -10.19 -0.24
CA GLN A 329 -0.35 -10.76 1.08
C GLN A 329 0.97 -10.93 1.81
N ILE A 330 0.95 -10.68 3.09
CA ILE A 330 2.05 -10.98 4.00
C ILE A 330 1.83 -12.42 4.50
N ASP A 331 2.28 -13.39 3.71
CA ASP A 331 2.23 -14.80 4.11
C ASP A 331 3.32 -15.08 5.15
N ALA A 332 2.91 -15.43 6.36
CA ALA A 332 3.84 -15.70 7.46
C ALA A 332 4.85 -16.80 7.13
N GLN A 333 4.46 -17.83 6.39
CA GLN A 333 5.37 -18.93 6.04
C GLN A 333 6.46 -18.49 5.07
N VAL A 334 6.12 -17.62 4.12
CA VAL A 334 7.08 -17.03 3.16
C VAL A 334 7.98 -16.04 3.87
N VAL A 335 7.39 -15.08 4.59
CA VAL A 335 8.14 -14.03 5.31
C VAL A 335 9.15 -14.64 6.29
N CYS A 336 8.74 -15.64 7.09
CA CYS A 336 9.64 -16.29 8.04
C CYS A 336 10.84 -16.96 7.35
N LYS A 337 10.62 -17.64 6.22
CA LYS A 337 11.71 -18.25 5.44
C LYS A 337 12.65 -17.20 4.85
N ASP A 338 12.13 -16.09 4.36
CA ASP A 338 12.95 -15.05 3.75
C ASP A 338 13.76 -14.30 4.81
N LEU A 339 13.16 -13.97 5.95
CA LEU A 339 13.89 -13.38 7.07
C LEU A 339 14.98 -14.33 7.62
N GLU A 340 14.74 -15.64 7.62
CA GLU A 340 15.75 -16.65 7.97
C GLU A 340 16.93 -16.66 6.96
N LYS A 341 16.65 -16.53 5.65
CA LYS A 341 17.70 -16.40 4.63
C LYS A 341 18.51 -15.13 4.84
N LEU A 342 17.84 -13.98 5.04
CA LEU A 342 18.51 -12.70 5.32
C LEU A 342 19.34 -12.75 6.60
N ALA A 343 18.91 -13.49 7.61
CA ALA A 343 19.67 -13.70 8.85
C ALA A 343 21.00 -14.42 8.60
N LYS A 344 21.01 -15.41 7.69
CA LYS A 344 22.17 -16.24 7.35
C LYS A 344 23.09 -15.62 6.29
N ASP A 345 22.60 -14.67 5.50
CA ASP A 345 23.37 -14.02 4.45
C ASP A 345 24.48 -13.15 5.04
N LYS A 346 25.72 -13.41 4.66
CA LYS A 346 26.91 -12.72 5.20
C LYS A 346 27.05 -11.29 4.67
N ASP A 347 26.51 -10.99 3.50
CA ASP A 347 26.62 -9.66 2.89
C ASP A 347 25.59 -8.71 3.49
N VAL A 348 24.43 -9.20 3.92
CA VAL A 348 23.41 -8.44 4.64
C VAL A 348 23.85 -8.15 6.07
N LYS A 349 24.05 -6.88 6.41
CA LYS A 349 24.49 -6.43 7.75
C LYS A 349 23.37 -5.86 8.62
N ALA A 350 22.30 -5.36 8.01
CA ALA A 350 21.09 -4.89 8.69
C ALA A 350 19.86 -5.13 7.82
N VAL A 351 18.70 -5.19 8.44
CA VAL A 351 17.43 -5.37 7.73
C VAL A 351 16.48 -4.23 8.08
N VAL A 352 15.91 -3.60 7.06
CA VAL A 352 14.76 -2.71 7.17
C VAL A 352 13.53 -3.50 6.74
N ILE A 353 12.51 -3.59 7.58
CA ILE A 353 11.23 -4.16 7.20
C ILE A 353 10.29 -2.99 6.87
N ARG A 354 9.95 -2.84 5.59
CA ARG A 354 8.97 -1.85 5.12
C ARG A 354 7.57 -2.46 5.27
N VAL A 355 6.79 -1.94 6.22
CA VAL A 355 5.46 -2.47 6.56
C VAL A 355 4.38 -1.53 6.05
N SER A 356 3.49 -2.04 5.17
CA SER A 356 2.24 -1.35 4.77
C SER A 356 1.07 -2.32 4.91
N SER A 357 0.53 -2.45 6.13
CA SER A 357 -0.49 -3.44 6.48
C SER A 357 -1.46 -2.95 7.55
N GLY A 358 -2.75 -3.20 7.31
CA GLY A 358 -3.80 -3.03 8.30
C GLY A 358 -3.88 -4.16 9.33
N GLY A 359 -3.04 -5.19 9.17
CA GLY A 359 -3.04 -6.40 9.99
C GLY A 359 -3.66 -7.61 9.29
N GLY A 360 -4.19 -8.54 10.06
CA GLY A 360 -4.79 -9.78 9.56
C GLY A 360 -4.79 -10.87 10.63
N SER A 361 -4.36 -12.08 10.29
CA SER A 361 -4.29 -13.20 11.22
C SER A 361 -3.40 -12.90 12.43
N ALA A 362 -3.96 -13.02 13.63
CA ALA A 362 -3.21 -12.84 14.86
C ALA A 362 -2.13 -13.92 15.04
N TYR A 363 -2.42 -15.16 14.62
CA TYR A 363 -1.46 -16.26 14.64
C TYR A 363 -0.27 -16.00 13.71
N ALA A 364 -0.54 -15.62 12.46
CA ALA A 364 0.50 -15.29 11.49
C ALA A 364 1.39 -14.14 11.97
N SER A 365 0.79 -13.11 12.56
CA SER A 365 1.53 -11.96 13.14
C SER A 365 2.48 -12.38 14.26
N GLU A 366 2.10 -13.36 15.11
CA GLU A 366 2.98 -13.90 16.16
C GLU A 366 4.13 -14.70 15.55
N GLN A 367 3.90 -15.50 14.48
CA GLN A 367 4.97 -16.23 13.80
C GLN A 367 6.01 -15.26 13.22
N ILE A 368 5.57 -14.19 12.55
CA ILE A 368 6.46 -13.17 12.01
C ILE A 368 7.18 -12.42 13.14
N TRP A 369 6.49 -12.04 14.21
CA TRP A 369 7.09 -11.44 15.39
C TRP A 369 8.25 -12.29 15.95
N HIS A 370 8.01 -13.59 16.10
CA HIS A 370 9.04 -14.53 16.57
C HIS A 370 10.25 -14.55 15.64
N GLN A 371 10.03 -14.64 14.33
CA GLN A 371 11.12 -14.67 13.37
C GLN A 371 11.91 -13.36 13.33
N ILE A 372 11.26 -12.21 13.54
CA ILE A 372 11.94 -10.91 13.68
C ILE A 372 12.80 -10.89 14.96
N MET A 373 12.33 -11.47 16.05
CA MET A 373 13.12 -11.61 17.27
C MET A 373 14.36 -12.49 17.06
N GLU A 374 14.27 -13.57 16.28
CA GLU A 374 15.44 -14.40 15.93
C GLU A 374 16.43 -13.64 15.04
N LEU A 375 15.93 -12.94 14.01
CA LEU A 375 16.75 -12.09 13.13
C LEU A 375 17.48 -11.00 13.95
N LYS A 376 16.79 -10.36 14.88
CA LYS A 376 17.31 -9.28 15.73
C LYS A 376 18.48 -9.71 16.61
N LYS A 377 18.60 -11.00 16.96
CA LYS A 377 19.77 -11.53 17.70
C LYS A 377 21.06 -11.50 16.88
N LEU A 378 20.94 -11.50 15.56
CA LEU A 378 22.05 -11.61 14.61
C LEU A 378 22.37 -10.28 13.93
N LYS A 379 21.35 -9.48 13.61
CA LYS A 379 21.47 -8.25 12.82
C LYS A 379 20.51 -7.17 13.33
N PRO A 380 20.87 -5.88 13.27
CA PRO A 380 19.93 -4.80 13.54
C PRO A 380 18.71 -4.88 12.63
N VAL A 381 17.51 -4.71 13.20
CA VAL A 381 16.23 -4.66 12.49
C VAL A 381 15.58 -3.31 12.75
N VAL A 382 15.29 -2.57 11.68
CA VAL A 382 14.54 -1.32 11.72
C VAL A 382 13.23 -1.52 10.96
N VAL A 383 12.13 -0.97 11.48
CA VAL A 383 10.86 -0.94 10.75
C VAL A 383 10.68 0.43 10.13
N SER A 384 10.30 0.46 8.85
CA SER A 384 9.78 1.62 8.13
C SER A 384 8.30 1.41 7.87
N MET A 385 7.45 2.19 8.52
CA MET A 385 6.01 2.12 8.29
C MET A 385 5.62 2.90 7.04
N GLY A 386 4.84 2.30 6.16
CA GLY A 386 4.25 2.91 4.96
C GLY A 386 2.96 3.66 5.26
N GLY A 387 1.96 3.50 4.39
CA GLY A 387 0.65 4.11 4.57
C GLY A 387 0.00 3.72 5.89
N MET A 388 0.11 2.46 6.23
CA MET A 388 -0.35 1.93 7.51
C MET A 388 0.55 0.81 8.03
N ALA A 389 0.68 0.72 9.35
CA ALA A 389 1.28 -0.42 10.04
C ALA A 389 0.55 -0.60 11.38
N ALA A 390 -0.64 -1.20 11.30
CA ALA A 390 -1.56 -1.23 12.42
C ALA A 390 -1.98 -2.66 12.76
N SER A 391 -2.40 -2.86 14.01
CA SER A 391 -2.88 -4.14 14.51
C SER A 391 -1.83 -5.25 14.28
N GLY A 392 -2.06 -6.26 13.44
CA GLY A 392 -1.07 -7.27 13.07
C GLY A 392 0.20 -6.67 12.47
N GLY A 393 0.08 -5.58 11.68
CA GLY A 393 1.21 -4.81 11.15
C GLY A 393 2.02 -4.14 12.26
N TYR A 394 1.37 -3.62 13.31
CA TYR A 394 2.07 -3.11 14.48
C TYR A 394 2.65 -4.26 15.33
N TYR A 395 1.95 -5.38 15.42
CA TYR A 395 2.41 -6.57 16.14
C TYR A 395 3.80 -7.02 15.66
N MET A 396 3.95 -7.20 14.34
CA MET A 396 5.23 -7.57 13.75
C MET A 396 6.28 -6.44 13.81
N SER A 397 5.86 -5.19 13.92
CA SER A 397 6.76 -4.03 14.00
C SER A 397 7.33 -3.81 15.40
N ALA A 398 6.56 -4.13 16.44
CA ALA A 398 6.88 -3.82 17.84
C ALA A 398 8.25 -4.32 18.32
N PRO A 399 8.78 -5.50 17.88
CA PRO A 399 10.07 -6.02 18.33
C PRO A 399 11.29 -5.33 17.72
N ALA A 400 11.14 -4.48 16.70
CA ALA A 400 12.27 -3.84 16.00
C ALA A 400 13.20 -3.06 16.95
N ASN A 401 14.45 -2.88 16.53
CA ASN A 401 15.40 -2.03 17.26
C ASN A 401 15.01 -0.55 17.17
N TRP A 402 14.35 -0.16 16.07
CA TRP A 402 13.90 1.20 15.82
C TRP A 402 12.71 1.19 14.87
N ILE A 403 11.74 2.06 15.10
CA ILE A 403 10.54 2.20 14.28
C ILE A 403 10.49 3.61 13.74
N VAL A 404 10.39 3.72 12.40
CA VAL A 404 10.26 4.98 11.66
C VAL A 404 8.89 5.00 10.98
N ALA A 405 8.18 6.13 11.06
CA ALA A 405 6.88 6.33 10.41
C ALA A 405 6.78 7.74 9.82
N GLU A 406 6.00 7.90 8.75
CA GLU A 406 5.60 9.22 8.30
C GLU A 406 4.62 9.86 9.29
N PRO A 407 4.56 11.19 9.41
CA PRO A 407 3.61 11.85 10.31
C PRO A 407 2.17 11.41 10.12
N THR A 408 1.76 11.12 8.88
CA THR A 408 0.40 10.72 8.51
C THR A 408 0.19 9.21 8.40
N THR A 409 1.19 8.38 8.67
CA THR A 409 1.06 6.92 8.76
C THR A 409 -0.03 6.54 9.76
N ILE A 410 -0.89 5.59 9.43
CA ILE A 410 -1.88 5.03 10.35
C ILE A 410 -1.27 3.84 11.09
N THR A 411 -1.27 3.87 12.44
CA THR A 411 -0.63 2.82 13.24
C THR A 411 -1.36 2.55 14.57
N GLY A 412 -0.77 1.73 15.43
CA GLY A 412 -1.40 1.31 16.69
C GLY A 412 -2.42 0.19 16.48
N SER A 413 -3.68 0.43 16.79
CA SER A 413 -4.76 -0.57 16.76
C SER A 413 -4.40 -1.86 17.52
N ILE A 414 -3.70 -1.71 18.67
CA ILE A 414 -3.28 -2.83 19.53
C ILE A 414 -4.52 -3.45 20.16
N GLY A 415 -5.04 -4.48 19.52
CA GLY A 415 -6.28 -5.14 19.89
C GLY A 415 -6.59 -6.31 18.98
N ILE A 416 -7.38 -7.26 19.50
CA ILE A 416 -7.79 -8.49 18.80
C ILE A 416 -9.30 -8.60 18.85
N PHE A 417 -9.88 -9.18 17.81
CA PHE A 417 -11.28 -9.57 17.78
C PHE A 417 -11.45 -10.94 17.10
N GLY A 418 -12.55 -11.59 17.39
CA GLY A 418 -13.07 -12.73 16.66
C GLY A 418 -14.43 -12.36 16.03
N MET A 419 -14.64 -12.76 14.78
CA MET A 419 -15.85 -12.49 14.04
C MET A 419 -16.33 -13.76 13.33
N PHE A 420 -17.56 -14.16 13.60
CA PHE A 420 -18.13 -15.44 13.17
C PHE A 420 -19.49 -15.19 12.52
N PRO A 421 -19.66 -15.54 11.23
CA PRO A 421 -20.95 -15.42 10.57
C PRO A 421 -21.90 -16.52 11.02
N ASP A 422 -23.04 -16.14 11.58
CA ASP A 422 -24.19 -17.02 11.76
C ASP A 422 -25.05 -16.96 10.49
N VAL A 423 -24.99 -18.02 9.71
CA VAL A 423 -25.75 -18.19 8.46
C VAL A 423 -27.00 -19.08 8.65
N SER A 424 -27.33 -19.44 9.87
CA SER A 424 -28.44 -20.38 10.17
C SER A 424 -29.80 -19.86 9.69
N GLY A 425 -30.03 -18.54 9.81
CA GLY A 425 -31.25 -17.91 9.29
C GLY A 425 -31.32 -17.97 7.77
N LEU A 426 -30.20 -17.73 7.05
CA LEU A 426 -30.13 -17.90 5.60
C LEU A 426 -30.49 -19.35 5.21
N LEU A 427 -29.83 -20.33 5.84
CA LEU A 427 -30.01 -21.73 5.50
C LEU A 427 -31.42 -22.26 5.85
N ARG A 428 -31.90 -21.96 7.05
CA ARG A 428 -33.20 -22.49 7.56
C ARG A 428 -34.43 -21.73 7.03
N GLU A 429 -34.37 -20.39 7.11
CA GLU A 429 -35.56 -19.57 6.83
C GLU A 429 -35.67 -19.16 5.37
N LYS A 430 -34.52 -18.85 4.72
CA LYS A 430 -34.53 -18.39 3.34
C LYS A 430 -34.39 -19.54 2.33
N LEU A 431 -33.51 -20.52 2.61
CA LEU A 431 -33.30 -21.67 1.72
C LEU A 431 -34.13 -22.92 2.13
N GLY A 432 -34.79 -22.91 3.28
CA GLY A 432 -35.68 -24.00 3.72
C GLY A 432 -34.96 -25.30 4.12
N LEU A 433 -33.63 -25.24 4.35
CA LEU A 433 -32.87 -26.41 4.76
C LEU A 433 -33.23 -26.87 6.17
N LYS A 434 -33.23 -28.16 6.40
CA LYS A 434 -33.46 -28.79 7.73
C LYS A 434 -32.16 -29.45 8.16
N PHE A 435 -31.87 -29.35 9.45
CA PHE A 435 -30.67 -29.97 10.05
C PHE A 435 -31.15 -30.92 11.15
N ASP A 436 -30.55 -32.09 11.19
CA ASP A 436 -30.66 -33.07 12.24
C ASP A 436 -29.24 -33.42 12.70
N GLU A 437 -29.06 -33.75 13.98
CA GLU A 437 -27.71 -33.96 14.51
C GLU A 437 -27.64 -35.17 15.45
N VAL A 438 -26.52 -35.85 15.43
CA VAL A 438 -26.12 -36.87 16.41
C VAL A 438 -24.73 -36.47 16.93
N LYS A 439 -24.59 -36.37 18.25
CA LYS A 439 -23.36 -35.95 18.90
C LYS A 439 -22.77 -37.07 19.74
N THR A 440 -21.45 -37.20 19.71
CA THR A 440 -20.70 -38.05 20.66
C THR A 440 -20.40 -37.33 21.96
N ASN A 441 -20.18 -35.98 21.87
CA ASN A 441 -19.78 -35.12 22.97
C ASN A 441 -20.53 -33.78 22.91
N LYS A 442 -20.57 -33.05 24.01
CA LYS A 442 -21.33 -31.81 24.17
C LYS A 442 -21.05 -30.76 23.06
N TYR A 443 -19.83 -30.62 22.60
CA TYR A 443 -19.41 -29.59 21.64
C TYR A 443 -18.98 -30.17 20.28
N SER A 444 -19.45 -31.38 19.90
CA SER A 444 -19.07 -31.98 18.62
C SER A 444 -19.56 -31.20 17.40
N ASP A 445 -20.52 -30.33 17.57
CA ASP A 445 -21.10 -29.43 16.57
C ASP A 445 -20.54 -28.00 16.64
N PHE A 446 -19.49 -27.77 17.45
CA PHE A 446 -18.86 -26.46 17.54
C PHE A 446 -18.45 -25.92 16.16
N GLY A 447 -18.93 -24.72 15.81
CA GLY A 447 -18.67 -24.10 14.51
C GLY A 447 -19.58 -24.59 13.38
N THR A 448 -20.66 -25.30 13.70
CA THR A 448 -21.68 -25.71 12.72
C THR A 448 -22.34 -24.48 12.07
N ARG A 449 -22.83 -24.63 10.84
CA ARG A 449 -23.65 -23.63 10.15
C ARG A 449 -25.15 -23.76 10.47
N ALA A 450 -25.56 -24.77 11.22
CA ALA A 450 -26.95 -25.07 11.52
C ALA A 450 -27.59 -24.14 12.57
N HIS A 451 -26.77 -23.59 13.46
CA HIS A 451 -27.18 -22.66 14.51
C HIS A 451 -26.05 -21.69 14.89
N PRO A 452 -26.36 -20.55 15.53
CA PRO A 452 -25.35 -19.65 16.09
C PRO A 452 -24.56 -20.34 17.23
N PHE A 453 -23.40 -19.80 17.56
CA PHE A 453 -22.70 -20.17 18.79
C PHE A 453 -23.57 -19.87 20.01
N THR A 454 -23.64 -20.81 20.94
CA THR A 454 -24.30 -20.66 22.23
C THR A 454 -23.53 -19.68 23.13
N GLU A 455 -24.16 -19.20 24.20
CA GLU A 455 -23.48 -18.30 25.17
C GLU A 455 -22.24 -18.96 25.79
N GLU A 456 -22.29 -20.27 26.05
CA GLU A 456 -21.16 -21.01 26.61
C GLU A 456 -19.99 -21.11 25.61
N GLU A 457 -20.27 -21.40 24.34
CA GLU A 457 -19.26 -21.42 23.28
C GLU A 457 -18.68 -20.03 23.05
N MET A 458 -19.52 -18.98 23.06
CA MET A 458 -19.06 -17.58 23.00
C MET A 458 -18.16 -17.21 24.20
N SER A 459 -18.40 -17.79 25.38
CA SER A 459 -17.53 -17.61 26.54
C SER A 459 -16.14 -18.21 26.30
N TYR A 460 -16.03 -19.40 25.71
CA TYR A 460 -14.74 -19.99 25.34
C TYR A 460 -14.01 -19.15 24.28
N LEU A 461 -14.72 -18.69 23.26
CA LEU A 461 -14.17 -17.79 22.24
C LEU A 461 -13.68 -16.47 22.85
N SER A 462 -14.43 -15.92 23.83
CA SER A 462 -14.04 -14.71 24.56
C SER A 462 -12.75 -14.93 25.37
N GLN A 463 -12.62 -16.06 26.03
CA GLN A 463 -11.39 -16.40 26.77
C GLN A 463 -10.19 -16.53 25.82
N TYR A 464 -10.40 -17.13 24.65
CA TYR A 464 -9.35 -17.27 23.62
C TYR A 464 -8.90 -15.90 23.08
N VAL A 465 -9.85 -15.02 22.71
CA VAL A 465 -9.56 -13.65 22.21
C VAL A 465 -8.87 -12.82 23.29
N ASN A 466 -9.32 -12.89 24.56
CA ASN A 466 -8.68 -12.19 25.67
C ASN A 466 -7.24 -12.66 25.92
N ARG A 467 -6.96 -13.96 25.77
CA ARG A 467 -5.60 -14.50 25.88
C ARG A 467 -4.71 -13.94 24.78
N GLY A 468 -5.21 -13.88 23.54
CA GLY A 468 -4.49 -13.29 22.41
C GLY A 468 -4.21 -11.79 22.64
N TYR A 469 -5.17 -11.03 23.15
CA TYR A 469 -4.98 -9.62 23.48
C TYR A 469 -3.91 -9.40 24.55
N LYS A 470 -3.92 -10.20 25.62
CA LYS A 470 -2.88 -10.16 26.65
C LYS A 470 -1.50 -10.44 26.06
N LEU A 471 -1.40 -11.43 25.17
CA LEU A 471 -0.15 -11.75 24.49
C LEU A 471 0.32 -10.57 23.63
N PHE A 472 -0.56 -9.96 22.83
CA PHE A 472 -0.21 -8.80 22.00
C PHE A 472 0.32 -7.64 22.85
N ARG A 473 -0.36 -7.28 23.96
CA ARG A 473 0.14 -6.25 24.88
C ARG A 473 1.51 -6.58 25.45
N HIS A 474 1.72 -7.83 25.86
CA HIS A 474 3.01 -8.30 26.37
C HIS A 474 4.13 -8.12 25.31
N ARG A 475 3.87 -8.50 24.05
CA ARG A 475 4.82 -8.32 22.93
C ARG A 475 5.17 -6.86 22.68
N VAL A 476 4.18 -5.99 22.76
CA VAL A 476 4.40 -4.53 22.65
C VAL A 476 5.21 -4.02 23.86
N ALA A 477 4.86 -4.42 25.07
CA ALA A 477 5.56 -4.02 26.30
C ALA A 477 7.06 -4.40 26.22
N GLU A 478 7.35 -5.64 25.81
CA GLU A 478 8.71 -6.14 25.61
C GLU A 478 9.46 -5.34 24.52
N GLY A 479 8.86 -5.17 23.36
CA GLY A 479 9.48 -4.52 22.19
C GLY A 479 9.69 -3.02 22.41
N ARG A 480 8.75 -2.33 23.04
CA ARG A 480 8.79 -0.88 23.29
C ARG A 480 9.37 -0.48 24.67
N LYS A 481 9.78 -1.46 25.47
CA LYS A 481 10.29 -1.25 26.84
C LYS A 481 9.31 -0.47 27.73
N MET A 482 8.03 -0.79 27.62
CA MET A 482 6.93 -0.23 28.38
C MET A 482 6.42 -1.26 29.39
N THR A 483 5.74 -0.80 30.46
CA THR A 483 4.96 -1.73 31.30
C THR A 483 3.65 -2.11 30.61
N GLU A 484 3.06 -3.25 30.99
CA GLU A 484 1.77 -3.66 30.42
C GLU A 484 0.65 -2.65 30.71
N GLU A 485 0.71 -1.93 31.84
CA GLU A 485 -0.21 -0.86 32.19
C GLU A 485 -0.02 0.38 31.31
N GLN A 486 1.22 0.69 30.91
CA GLN A 486 1.49 1.77 29.95
C GLN A 486 0.96 1.42 28.57
N VAL A 487 1.17 0.16 28.15
CA VAL A 487 0.64 -0.33 26.87
C VAL A 487 -0.89 -0.31 26.88
N GLU A 488 -1.54 -0.76 27.98
CA GLU A 488 -3.00 -0.76 28.07
C GLU A 488 -3.62 0.62 27.83
N LYS A 489 -3.00 1.70 28.31
CA LYS A 489 -3.46 3.07 28.12
C LYS A 489 -3.48 3.52 26.66
N VAL A 490 -2.65 2.94 25.81
CA VAL A 490 -2.50 3.26 24.39
C VAL A 490 -2.97 2.12 23.48
N ALA A 491 -3.44 1.02 24.07
CA ALA A 491 -3.96 -0.15 23.39
C ALA A 491 -5.49 -0.07 23.16
N GLN A 492 -6.21 -1.12 23.53
CA GLN A 492 -7.67 -1.24 23.36
C GLN A 492 -8.16 -1.07 21.92
N GLY A 493 -7.27 -1.30 20.96
CA GLY A 493 -7.58 -1.13 19.54
C GLY A 493 -7.47 0.31 19.02
N HIS A 494 -6.96 1.27 19.83
CA HIS A 494 -6.86 2.68 19.47
C HIS A 494 -5.88 2.91 18.30
N VAL A 495 -6.31 3.71 17.34
CA VAL A 495 -5.58 4.05 16.12
C VAL A 495 -4.97 5.45 16.27
N PHE A 496 -3.74 5.60 15.83
CA PHE A 496 -2.98 6.84 15.89
C PHE A 496 -2.37 7.18 14.53
N THR A 497 -2.10 8.45 14.29
CA THR A 497 -1.16 8.85 13.24
C THR A 497 0.28 8.60 13.70
N GLY A 498 1.25 8.53 12.77
CA GLY A 498 2.66 8.33 13.09
C GLY A 498 3.19 9.41 14.03
N GLN A 499 2.79 10.68 13.83
CA GLN A 499 3.19 11.78 14.74
C GLN A 499 2.61 11.64 16.15
N ASP A 500 1.38 11.13 16.29
CA ASP A 500 0.78 10.93 17.61
C ASP A 500 1.34 9.66 18.28
N ALA A 501 1.59 8.62 17.49
CA ALA A 501 2.25 7.40 17.95
C ALA A 501 3.67 7.65 18.47
N GLN A 502 4.40 8.62 17.88
CA GLN A 502 5.71 9.03 18.40
C GLN A 502 5.60 9.66 19.79
N LYS A 503 4.61 10.53 20.03
CA LYS A 503 4.43 11.18 21.33
C LYS A 503 4.18 10.21 22.48
N ILE A 504 3.60 9.05 22.17
CA ILE A 504 3.25 8.01 23.16
C ILE A 504 4.22 6.81 23.17
N GLY A 505 5.33 6.89 22.44
CA GLY A 505 6.40 5.89 22.45
C GLY A 505 6.15 4.65 21.59
N LEU A 506 5.13 4.64 20.74
CA LEU A 506 4.87 3.53 19.79
C LEU A 506 5.74 3.64 18.53
N VAL A 507 6.23 4.83 18.19
CA VAL A 507 7.16 5.13 17.09
C VAL A 507 8.36 5.86 17.66
N ASP A 508 9.58 5.57 17.16
CA ASP A 508 10.81 6.18 17.66
C ASP A 508 11.14 7.47 16.92
N GLN A 509 10.88 7.52 15.62
CA GLN A 509 11.29 8.65 14.77
C GLN A 509 10.31 8.87 13.62
N LEU A 510 10.07 10.13 13.27
CA LEU A 510 9.35 10.50 12.06
C LEU A 510 10.30 10.54 10.87
N GLY A 511 9.87 9.95 9.74
CA GLY A 511 10.63 9.93 8.50
C GLY A 511 10.17 8.86 7.53
N GLY A 512 10.79 8.84 6.36
CA GLY A 512 10.55 7.88 5.29
C GLY A 512 11.46 6.64 5.37
N LEU A 513 11.46 5.88 4.29
CA LEU A 513 12.31 4.70 4.14
C LEU A 513 13.80 5.04 4.19
N ASP A 514 14.20 6.17 3.62
CA ASP A 514 15.57 6.70 3.67
C ASP A 514 16.09 6.88 5.09
N VAL A 515 15.26 7.43 5.98
CA VAL A 515 15.57 7.59 7.41
C VAL A 515 15.72 6.23 8.10
N ALA A 516 14.88 5.26 7.74
CA ALA A 516 14.97 3.90 8.29
C ALA A 516 16.25 3.17 7.82
N VAL A 517 16.60 3.29 6.54
CA VAL A 517 17.84 2.73 5.97
C VAL A 517 19.08 3.35 6.63
N ALA A 518 19.11 4.68 6.74
CA ALA A 518 20.20 5.38 7.43
C ALA A 518 20.33 4.94 8.90
N LYS A 519 19.20 4.73 9.59
CA LYS A 519 19.19 4.22 10.97
C LYS A 519 19.70 2.79 11.06
N ALA A 520 19.31 1.93 10.13
CA ALA A 520 19.77 0.54 10.06
C ALA A 520 21.29 0.47 9.83
N ALA A 521 21.80 1.26 8.89
CA ALA A 521 23.24 1.39 8.64
C ALA A 521 24.01 1.92 9.88
N GLN A 522 23.45 2.92 10.56
CA GLN A 522 24.01 3.44 11.81
C GLN A 522 24.10 2.35 12.90
N LEU A 523 23.04 1.57 13.09
CA LEU A 523 23.01 0.50 14.09
C LEU A 523 24.00 -0.62 13.75
N ALA A 524 24.20 -0.91 12.47
CA ALA A 524 25.17 -1.87 11.96
C ALA A 524 26.60 -1.28 11.85
N LYS A 525 26.80 0.02 12.14
CA LYS A 525 28.09 0.75 12.05
C LYS A 525 28.70 0.70 10.64
N LEU A 526 27.88 0.83 9.61
CA LEU A 526 28.30 0.82 8.21
C LEU A 526 28.60 2.25 7.73
N PRO A 527 29.86 2.59 7.40
CA PRO A 527 30.21 3.90 6.86
C PRO A 527 29.76 4.05 5.39
N ASN A 528 29.72 2.94 4.68
CA ASN A 528 29.24 2.83 3.30
C ASN A 528 28.45 1.53 3.14
N HIS A 529 27.34 1.55 2.44
CA HIS A 529 26.46 0.39 2.28
C HIS A 529 25.68 0.46 0.96
N ARG A 530 25.30 -0.70 0.47
CA ARG A 530 24.35 -0.86 -0.62
C ARG A 530 22.96 -1.15 -0.02
N THR A 531 21.92 -0.64 -0.65
CA THR A 531 20.53 -0.98 -0.31
C THR A 531 19.95 -1.92 -1.37
N CYS A 532 19.36 -3.02 -0.95
CA CYS A 532 18.72 -4.00 -1.84
C CYS A 532 17.29 -4.29 -1.40
N ALA A 533 16.37 -4.33 -2.36
CA ALA A 533 14.95 -4.66 -2.12
C ALA A 533 14.73 -6.18 -2.04
N TYR A 534 13.85 -6.58 -1.13
CA TYR A 534 13.40 -7.98 -0.93
C TYR A 534 11.88 -8.03 -0.72
N PRO A 535 11.18 -9.13 -1.08
CA PRO A 535 11.74 -10.21 -1.89
C PRO A 535 12.25 -9.67 -3.22
N LYS A 536 13.21 -10.38 -3.82
CA LYS A 536 13.65 -10.04 -5.19
C LYS A 536 12.48 -10.24 -6.14
N GLU A 537 12.40 -9.39 -7.17
CA GLU A 537 11.37 -9.56 -8.18
C GLU A 537 11.47 -10.93 -8.83
N PRO A 538 10.33 -11.61 -9.04
CA PRO A 538 10.32 -12.89 -9.72
C PRO A 538 10.85 -12.71 -11.14
N ASN A 539 11.59 -13.69 -11.62
CA ASN A 539 12.08 -13.66 -13.00
C ASN A 539 10.90 -13.77 -13.99
N PHE A 540 11.15 -13.38 -15.26
CA PHE A 540 10.11 -13.35 -16.31
C PHE A 540 9.32 -14.67 -16.44
N LEU A 541 9.97 -15.83 -16.30
CA LEU A 541 9.31 -17.13 -16.36
C LEU A 541 8.39 -17.37 -15.15
N GLU A 542 8.82 -16.96 -13.97
CA GLU A 542 8.02 -17.02 -12.75
C GLU A 542 6.80 -16.09 -12.87
N GLN A 543 6.99 -14.86 -13.35
CA GLN A 543 5.89 -13.91 -13.61
C GLN A 543 4.89 -14.47 -14.63
N MET A 544 5.35 -15.07 -15.74
CA MET A 544 4.46 -15.73 -16.71
C MET A 544 3.65 -16.87 -16.08
N MET A 545 4.26 -17.67 -15.23
CA MET A 545 3.55 -18.79 -14.57
C MET A 545 2.51 -18.30 -13.54
N GLU A 546 2.77 -17.21 -12.85
CA GLU A 546 1.82 -16.58 -11.93
C GLU A 546 0.66 -15.89 -12.67
N GLN A 547 0.94 -15.21 -13.77
CA GLN A 547 -0.05 -14.44 -14.54
C GLN A 547 -0.97 -15.29 -15.42
N THR A 548 -0.59 -16.52 -15.77
CA THR A 548 -1.47 -17.45 -16.48
C THR A 548 -2.61 -18.00 -15.61
N ASN A 549 -2.72 -17.58 -14.36
CA ASN A 549 -3.86 -17.92 -13.51
C ASN A 549 -5.09 -17.08 -13.93
N PRO A 550 -6.14 -17.70 -14.52
CA PRO A 550 -7.32 -16.98 -15.02
C PRO A 550 -8.09 -16.23 -13.92
N ASN A 551 -7.78 -16.51 -12.66
CA ASN A 551 -8.39 -15.84 -11.52
C ASN A 551 -7.94 -14.38 -11.37
N ASN A 552 -6.72 -14.04 -11.79
CA ASN A 552 -6.18 -12.67 -11.67
C ASN A 552 -6.92 -11.70 -12.58
N TYR A 553 -7.23 -12.09 -13.82
CA TYR A 553 -7.95 -11.25 -14.78
C TYR A 553 -9.36 -10.86 -14.31
N LEU A 554 -10.12 -11.84 -13.80
CA LEU A 554 -11.52 -11.57 -13.38
C LEU A 554 -11.58 -10.63 -12.18
N SER A 555 -10.65 -10.70 -11.28
CA SER A 555 -10.65 -9.84 -10.10
C SER A 555 -10.12 -8.43 -10.37
N GLU A 556 -9.19 -8.25 -11.30
CA GLU A 556 -8.84 -6.90 -11.80
C GLU A 556 -10.05 -6.21 -12.43
N GLN A 557 -10.83 -6.95 -13.24
CA GLN A 557 -12.08 -6.46 -13.81
C GLN A 557 -13.11 -6.11 -12.71
N LEU A 558 -13.24 -6.94 -11.69
CA LEU A 558 -14.13 -6.66 -10.55
C LEU A 558 -13.67 -5.42 -9.77
N ARG A 559 -12.36 -5.28 -9.52
CA ARG A 559 -11.79 -4.11 -8.85
C ARG A 559 -12.05 -2.82 -9.65
N ALA A 560 -11.79 -2.87 -10.96
CA ALA A 560 -12.03 -1.74 -11.85
C ALA A 560 -13.51 -1.32 -11.91
N ASN A 561 -14.44 -2.29 -11.83
CA ASN A 561 -15.87 -2.02 -11.93
C ASN A 561 -16.54 -1.67 -10.60
N LEU A 562 -16.04 -2.19 -9.47
CA LEU A 562 -16.60 -1.97 -8.14
C LEU A 562 -15.98 -0.77 -7.42
N GLY A 563 -14.79 -0.32 -7.84
CA GLY A 563 -14.09 0.80 -7.19
C GLY A 563 -14.03 0.63 -5.67
N ASP A 564 -14.52 1.62 -4.92
CA ASP A 564 -14.54 1.62 -3.44
C ASP A 564 -15.38 0.50 -2.81
N TYR A 565 -16.30 -0.10 -3.56
CA TYR A 565 -17.10 -1.23 -3.10
C TYR A 565 -16.41 -2.59 -3.26
N TYR A 566 -15.23 -2.63 -3.89
CA TYR A 566 -14.51 -3.87 -4.11
C TYR A 566 -14.05 -4.52 -2.80
N GLU A 567 -13.42 -3.76 -1.92
CA GLU A 567 -12.91 -4.26 -0.64
C GLU A 567 -14.03 -4.79 0.29
N PRO A 568 -15.15 -4.06 0.51
CA PRO A 568 -16.29 -4.60 1.22
C PRO A 568 -16.88 -5.86 0.57
N PHE A 569 -16.93 -5.92 -0.76
CA PHE A 569 -17.44 -7.08 -1.49
C PHE A 569 -16.53 -8.30 -1.33
N THR A 570 -15.22 -8.13 -1.47
CA THR A 570 -14.25 -9.23 -1.28
C THR A 570 -14.24 -9.71 0.17
N LEU A 571 -14.36 -8.81 1.15
CA LEU A 571 -14.46 -9.18 2.55
C LEU A 571 -15.67 -10.09 2.81
N LEU A 572 -16.86 -9.75 2.30
CA LEU A 572 -18.05 -10.59 2.43
C LEU A 572 -17.85 -11.98 1.83
N LYS A 573 -17.11 -12.08 0.73
CA LYS A 573 -16.90 -13.33 0.01
C LYS A 573 -15.82 -14.19 0.62
N THR A 574 -14.79 -13.57 1.19
CA THR A 574 -13.63 -14.28 1.78
C THR A 574 -13.75 -14.49 3.28
N ILE A 575 -14.85 -14.04 3.90
CA ILE A 575 -15.04 -14.08 5.36
C ILE A 575 -14.91 -15.50 5.93
N ASP A 576 -15.35 -16.51 5.19
CA ASP A 576 -15.23 -17.92 5.57
C ASP A 576 -13.81 -18.48 5.39
N GLN A 577 -12.95 -17.81 4.62
CA GLN A 577 -11.59 -18.24 4.30
C GLN A 577 -10.54 -17.53 5.16
N GLN A 578 -10.91 -16.42 5.79
CA GLN A 578 -10.02 -15.69 6.68
C GLN A 578 -9.96 -16.36 8.06
N SER A 579 -8.84 -16.19 8.75
CA SER A 579 -8.76 -16.57 10.16
C SER A 579 -9.85 -15.86 10.96
N ALA A 580 -10.65 -16.62 11.71
CA ALA A 580 -11.74 -16.06 12.51
C ALA A 580 -11.23 -15.13 13.62
N ILE A 581 -9.96 -15.28 14.02
CA ILE A 581 -9.30 -14.44 15.04
C ILE A 581 -8.34 -13.49 14.34
N GLN A 582 -8.66 -12.22 14.41
CA GLN A 582 -8.03 -11.16 13.64
C GLN A 582 -7.35 -10.12 14.53
N ALA A 583 -6.13 -9.75 14.15
CA ALA A 583 -5.47 -8.51 14.52
C ALA A 583 -5.48 -7.60 13.28
N ARG A 584 -6.61 -6.95 13.02
CA ARG A 584 -6.86 -6.12 11.83
C ARG A 584 -7.31 -4.71 12.20
N LEU A 585 -7.05 -3.74 11.33
CA LEU A 585 -7.55 -2.38 11.49
C LEU A 585 -9.07 -2.33 11.56
N PRO A 586 -9.63 -1.38 12.31
CA PRO A 586 -11.08 -1.25 12.49
C PRO A 586 -11.85 -0.79 11.25
N PHE A 587 -11.18 -0.33 10.21
CA PHE A 587 -11.81 0.23 8.99
C PHE A 587 -10.85 0.06 7.80
N TYR A 588 -11.40 0.10 6.61
CA TYR A 588 -10.64 0.40 5.41
C TYR A 588 -10.57 1.93 5.31
N PRO A 589 -9.38 2.53 5.37
CA PRO A 589 -9.25 3.97 5.32
C PRO A 589 -9.56 4.47 3.91
N ASN A 590 -10.85 4.68 3.66
CA ASN A 590 -11.32 5.44 2.51
C ASN A 590 -11.41 6.90 2.98
N ILE A 591 -10.32 7.64 2.83
CA ILE A 591 -10.19 9.04 3.22
C ILE A 591 -10.24 9.84 1.92
N HIS A 592 -11.40 10.40 1.65
CA HIS A 592 -11.64 11.28 0.50
C HIS A 592 -11.33 12.73 0.81
#